data_3541931cebfc84c836ca1fc763afb76c
#
_entry.id   3541931cebfc84c836ca1fc763afb76c
#
_cell.length_a   1.000
_cell.length_b   1.000
_cell.length_c   1.000
_cell.angle_alpha   90.00
_cell.angle_beta   90.00
_cell.angle_gamma   90.00
#
_symmetry.space_group_name_H-M   'P 1'
#
loop_
_entity.id
_entity.type
_entity.pdbx_description
1 polymer ?
#
loop_
_entity_poly.entity_id
_entity_poly.type
_entity_poly.pdbx_seq_one_letter_code
_entity_poly.pdbx_strand_id
1 'polypeptide(L)'
;MEYGEIVSMPETERAIRTALQSAQKLANSRVDHVIACISGGSPRSYGLEGTVDIKTGIVDDNDIADVLGSCGIPAYGSDREVLHAQPVNFSLDHRTGLSDPRGQIGKKLSVDMHMLTVKEKTIHDLAYCLKRCDLELAGVASASYASALSSLVEDEKELGAACIDLGGGSTNLAIFWKKHMIFAETIKMGGGLVTRDISLGLQIPLSTAERLKTRNGGVVATGLDDREMVEIASETEDWEGERRMISRSDLIGIMRPRVEEILEEVRSSLTDAGFE
;
A
#
# COMPACT_ATOMS: atom_id res chain seq x y z
N MET A 1 -9.57 -10.23 7.70
CA MET A 1 -9.11 -9.75 6.38
C MET A 1 -7.97 -10.64 5.91
N GLU A 2 -7.94 -11.01 4.64
CA GLU A 2 -6.83 -11.74 4.03
C GLU A 2 -6.34 -10.97 2.80
N TYR A 3 -5.04 -10.78 2.70
CA TYR A 3 -4.39 -10.06 1.59
C TYR A 3 -5.03 -8.67 1.27
N GLY A 4 -5.45 -7.95 2.30
CA GLY A 4 -6.12 -6.67 2.17
C GLY A 4 -7.60 -6.73 1.75
N GLU A 5 -8.18 -7.91 1.59
CA GLU A 5 -9.59 -8.09 1.24
C GLU A 5 -10.44 -8.53 2.44
N ILE A 6 -11.71 -8.12 2.45
CA ILE A 6 -12.66 -8.50 3.51
C ILE A 6 -13.16 -9.92 3.22
N VAL A 7 -12.83 -10.87 4.10
CA VAL A 7 -13.30 -12.28 4.01
C VAL A 7 -14.41 -12.58 5.01
N SER A 8 -14.52 -11.80 6.08
CA SER A 8 -15.55 -11.94 7.13
C SER A 8 -16.09 -10.56 7.50
N MET A 9 -17.31 -10.26 7.06
CA MET A 9 -18.00 -9.00 7.38
C MET A 9 -18.13 -8.80 8.91
N PRO A 10 -18.62 -9.80 9.70
CA PRO A 10 -18.80 -9.60 11.15
C PRO A 10 -17.49 -9.33 11.89
N GLU A 11 -16.40 -9.96 11.50
CA GLU A 11 -15.09 -9.71 12.13
C GLU A 11 -14.54 -8.34 11.75
N THR A 12 -14.71 -7.93 10.49
CA THR A 12 -14.31 -6.60 10.02
C THR A 12 -15.10 -5.50 10.74
N GLU A 13 -16.42 -5.64 10.85
CA GLU A 13 -17.27 -4.70 11.62
C GLU A 13 -16.82 -4.60 13.09
N ARG A 14 -16.51 -5.73 13.72
CA ARG A 14 -16.01 -5.72 15.11
C ARG A 14 -14.68 -4.99 15.23
N ALA A 15 -13.75 -5.23 14.30
CA ALA A 15 -12.46 -4.55 14.29
C ALA A 15 -12.62 -3.03 14.05
N ILE A 16 -13.48 -2.62 13.11
CA ILE A 16 -13.80 -1.21 12.86
C ILE A 16 -14.36 -0.55 14.12
N ARG A 17 -15.36 -1.15 14.77
CA ARG A 17 -15.96 -0.61 16.00
C ARG A 17 -14.95 -0.46 17.13
N THR A 18 -14.06 -1.43 17.30
CA THR A 18 -13.00 -1.38 18.32
C THR A 18 -12.02 -0.24 18.05
N ALA A 19 -11.57 -0.11 16.81
CA ALA A 19 -10.65 0.96 16.42
C ALA A 19 -11.31 2.35 16.56
N LEU A 20 -12.57 2.47 16.10
CA LEU A 20 -13.36 3.70 16.21
C LEU A 20 -13.53 4.15 17.65
N GLN A 21 -13.95 3.23 18.55
CA GLN A 21 -14.11 3.53 19.97
C GLN A 21 -12.81 4.02 20.60
N SER A 22 -11.69 3.38 20.29
CA SER A 22 -10.37 3.78 20.78
C SER A 22 -9.97 5.17 20.27
N ALA A 23 -10.16 5.43 18.97
CA ALA A 23 -9.85 6.73 18.37
C ALA A 23 -10.72 7.86 18.94
N GLN A 24 -12.03 7.66 19.04
CA GLN A 24 -12.96 8.65 19.61
C GLN A 24 -12.64 8.95 21.08
N LYS A 25 -12.27 7.93 21.86
CA LYS A 25 -11.86 8.10 23.24
C LYS A 25 -10.59 8.93 23.37
N LEU A 26 -9.58 8.65 22.54
CA LEU A 26 -8.31 9.39 22.54
C LEU A 26 -8.49 10.83 22.07
N ALA A 27 -9.28 11.04 21.00
CA ALA A 27 -9.55 12.36 20.45
C ALA A 27 -10.59 13.17 21.25
N ASN A 28 -11.30 12.54 22.18
CA ASN A 28 -12.46 13.11 22.88
C ASN A 28 -13.46 13.77 21.92
N SER A 29 -13.70 13.12 20.78
CA SER A 29 -14.54 13.63 19.70
C SER A 29 -15.27 12.48 19.03
N ARG A 30 -16.47 12.77 18.52
CA ARG A 30 -17.24 11.81 17.71
C ARG A 30 -16.73 11.87 16.25
N VAL A 31 -16.67 10.71 15.63
CA VAL A 31 -16.30 10.55 14.21
C VAL A 31 -17.50 9.95 13.48
N ASP A 32 -18.01 10.65 12.48
CA ASP A 32 -19.12 10.22 11.63
C ASP A 32 -18.64 9.94 10.19
N HIS A 33 -17.49 10.51 9.76
CA HIS A 33 -16.92 10.36 8.43
C HIS A 33 -15.50 9.83 8.51
N VAL A 34 -15.14 8.95 7.58
CA VAL A 34 -13.79 8.36 7.53
C VAL A 34 -13.24 8.36 6.10
N ILE A 35 -11.93 8.56 5.98
CA ILE A 35 -11.17 8.21 4.78
C ILE A 35 -10.55 6.84 5.02
N ALA A 36 -10.76 5.92 4.11
CA ALA A 36 -10.24 4.57 4.23
C ALA A 36 -9.07 4.33 3.28
N CYS A 37 -8.00 3.72 3.79
CA CYS A 37 -6.89 3.23 2.97
C CYS A 37 -7.09 1.75 2.67
N ILE A 38 -7.00 1.37 1.39
CA ILE A 38 -7.15 -0.02 0.94
C ILE A 38 -5.83 -0.56 0.39
N SER A 39 -5.49 -1.79 0.78
CA SER A 39 -4.37 -2.56 0.24
C SER A 39 -4.83 -3.67 -0.71
N GLY A 40 -6.13 -4.01 -0.68
CA GLY A 40 -6.74 -5.06 -1.50
C GLY A 40 -7.26 -4.55 -2.85
N GLY A 41 -8.05 -5.40 -3.51
CA GLY A 41 -8.71 -5.04 -4.77
C GLY A 41 -7.82 -5.20 -6.00
N SER A 42 -6.66 -5.83 -5.86
CA SER A 42 -5.70 -6.03 -6.96
C SER A 42 -5.50 -4.74 -7.76
N PRO A 43 -4.86 -3.71 -7.18
CA PRO A 43 -4.62 -2.44 -7.85
C PRO A 43 -3.89 -2.65 -9.17
N ARG A 44 -4.22 -1.83 -10.18
CA ARG A 44 -3.54 -1.81 -11.47
C ARG A 44 -3.24 -0.38 -11.89
N SER A 45 -1.98 -0.14 -12.21
CA SER A 45 -1.47 1.13 -12.72
C SER A 45 -1.57 1.19 -14.24
N TYR A 46 -1.96 2.37 -14.73
CA TYR A 46 -2.01 2.68 -16.17
C TYR A 46 -1.36 4.03 -16.41
N GLY A 47 -0.42 4.10 -17.35
CA GLY A 47 0.04 5.34 -17.93
C GLY A 47 -0.89 5.74 -19.07
N LEU A 48 -1.36 6.98 -19.09
CA LEU A 48 -2.23 7.55 -20.10
C LEU A 48 -1.60 8.78 -20.68
N GLU A 49 -1.83 9.02 -21.96
CA GLU A 49 -1.38 10.22 -22.65
C GLU A 49 -2.58 10.95 -23.27
N GLY A 50 -2.58 12.25 -23.18
CA GLY A 50 -3.56 13.12 -23.83
C GLY A 50 -2.90 14.26 -24.57
N THR A 51 -3.54 14.74 -25.63
CA THR A 51 -3.01 15.85 -26.43
C THR A 51 -4.15 16.66 -27.02
N VAL A 52 -4.01 18.00 -26.97
CA VAL A 52 -4.94 18.96 -27.59
C VAL A 52 -4.21 20.11 -28.25
N ASP A 53 -4.84 20.71 -29.26
CA ASP A 53 -4.36 21.93 -29.87
C ASP A 53 -4.93 23.16 -29.14
N ILE A 54 -4.06 24.12 -28.80
CA ILE A 54 -4.42 25.36 -28.11
C ILE A 54 -4.94 26.37 -29.14
N LYS A 55 -6.21 26.74 -29.04
CA LYS A 55 -6.87 27.61 -30.01
C LYS A 55 -6.51 29.10 -29.83
N THR A 56 -6.32 29.54 -28.59
CA THR A 56 -6.04 30.93 -28.24
C THR A 56 -4.56 31.29 -28.31
N GLY A 57 -3.67 30.28 -28.42
CA GLY A 57 -2.23 30.43 -28.37
C GLY A 57 -1.65 30.63 -26.97
N ILE A 58 -2.50 30.71 -25.94
CA ILE A 58 -2.13 30.78 -24.51
C ILE A 58 -2.92 29.73 -23.77
N VAL A 59 -2.25 28.91 -22.97
CA VAL A 59 -2.88 27.82 -22.19
C VAL A 59 -3.79 28.40 -21.13
N ASP A 60 -5.05 27.99 -21.10
CA ASP A 60 -6.02 28.34 -20.07
C ASP A 60 -6.58 27.08 -19.33
N ASP A 61 -7.51 27.29 -18.39
CA ASP A 61 -8.11 26.18 -17.62
C ASP A 61 -8.96 25.25 -18.49
N ASN A 62 -9.52 25.74 -19.63
CA ASN A 62 -10.27 24.89 -20.55
C ASN A 62 -9.33 23.97 -21.31
N ASP A 63 -8.16 24.46 -21.75
CA ASP A 63 -7.14 23.62 -22.40
C ASP A 63 -6.65 22.52 -21.46
N ILE A 64 -6.50 22.81 -20.15
CA ILE A 64 -6.17 21.81 -19.13
C ILE A 64 -7.29 20.77 -19.01
N ALA A 65 -8.54 21.19 -18.91
CA ALA A 65 -9.67 20.27 -18.85
C ALA A 65 -9.79 19.42 -20.13
N ASP A 66 -9.60 20.02 -21.30
CA ASP A 66 -9.66 19.35 -22.59
C ASP A 66 -8.53 18.31 -22.72
N VAL A 67 -7.28 18.63 -22.34
CA VAL A 67 -6.17 17.69 -22.44
C VAL A 67 -6.32 16.52 -21.46
N LEU A 68 -6.78 16.78 -20.24
CA LEU A 68 -7.11 15.70 -19.27
C LEU A 68 -8.26 14.82 -19.79
N GLY A 69 -9.29 15.42 -20.38
CA GLY A 69 -10.42 14.70 -21.00
C GLY A 69 -10.04 13.95 -22.27
N SER A 70 -8.94 14.33 -22.96
CA SER A 70 -8.46 13.66 -24.17
C SER A 70 -7.70 12.36 -23.87
N CYS A 71 -7.29 12.14 -22.61
CA CYS A 71 -6.67 10.90 -22.21
C CYS A 71 -7.64 9.74 -22.41
N GLY A 72 -7.24 8.78 -23.23
CA GLY A 72 -8.06 7.59 -23.49
C GLY A 72 -8.24 6.79 -22.22
N ILE A 73 -9.47 6.38 -21.93
CA ILE A 73 -9.74 5.46 -20.81
C ILE A 73 -9.34 4.05 -21.25
N PRO A 74 -8.37 3.39 -20.60
CA PRO A 74 -7.99 2.03 -20.96
C PRO A 74 -9.15 1.06 -20.68
N ALA A 75 -9.21 -0.03 -21.43
CA ALA A 75 -10.19 -1.09 -21.19
C ALA A 75 -9.77 -1.89 -19.95
N TYR A 76 -10.15 -1.43 -18.76
CA TYR A 76 -9.78 -2.11 -17.49
C TYR A 76 -10.87 -3.08 -16.95
N GLY A 77 -11.95 -3.29 -17.72
CA GLY A 77 -13.06 -4.17 -17.31
C GLY A 77 -14.15 -3.45 -16.51
N SER A 78 -15.38 -3.94 -16.61
CA SER A 78 -16.55 -3.36 -15.95
C SER A 78 -16.64 -3.65 -14.45
N ASP A 79 -15.72 -4.46 -13.90
CA ASP A 79 -15.66 -4.85 -12.51
C ASP A 79 -14.64 -4.02 -11.69
N ARG A 80 -14.15 -2.91 -12.27
CA ARG A 80 -13.10 -2.08 -11.65
C ARG A 80 -13.53 -0.61 -11.60
N GLU A 81 -13.06 0.07 -10.57
CA GLU A 81 -13.23 1.51 -10.36
C GLU A 81 -11.89 2.22 -10.35
N VAL A 82 -11.89 3.49 -10.77
CA VAL A 82 -10.74 4.38 -10.68
C VAL A 82 -10.60 4.85 -9.24
N LEU A 83 -9.47 4.51 -8.62
CA LEU A 83 -9.14 4.93 -7.26
C LEU A 83 -8.38 6.26 -7.24
N HIS A 84 -7.40 6.40 -8.15
CA HIS A 84 -6.62 7.63 -8.35
C HIS A 84 -6.45 7.89 -9.83
N ALA A 85 -6.55 9.15 -10.23
CA ALA A 85 -6.16 9.64 -11.54
C ALA A 85 -5.52 11.02 -11.36
N GLN A 86 -4.26 11.15 -11.76
CA GLN A 86 -3.52 12.38 -11.55
C GLN A 86 -2.55 12.65 -12.71
N PRO A 87 -2.43 13.92 -13.15
CA PRO A 87 -1.39 14.30 -14.08
C PRO A 87 -0.01 14.12 -13.45
N VAL A 88 0.94 13.61 -14.21
CA VAL A 88 2.33 13.42 -13.80
C VAL A 88 3.21 14.51 -14.41
N ASN A 89 2.91 14.87 -15.65
CA ASN A 89 3.74 15.78 -16.43
C ASN A 89 2.91 16.45 -17.52
N PHE A 90 3.14 17.74 -17.74
CA PHE A 90 2.64 18.45 -18.92
C PHE A 90 3.79 18.76 -19.88
N SER A 91 3.44 18.78 -21.16
CA SER A 91 4.36 19.16 -22.23
C SER A 91 3.68 20.17 -23.14
N LEU A 92 4.37 21.26 -23.47
CA LEU A 92 3.87 22.32 -24.33
C LEU A 92 4.80 22.49 -25.53
N ASP A 93 4.33 22.13 -26.72
CA ASP A 93 5.12 22.00 -27.95
C ASP A 93 6.32 21.05 -27.76
N HIS A 94 7.54 21.61 -27.63
CA HIS A 94 8.77 20.85 -27.42
C HIS A 94 9.31 20.92 -25.98
N ARG A 95 8.60 21.63 -25.08
CA ARG A 95 8.98 21.77 -23.66
C ARG A 95 8.26 20.72 -22.83
N THR A 96 9.00 19.88 -22.15
CA THR A 96 8.51 18.82 -21.28
C THR A 96 8.80 19.16 -19.80
N GLY A 97 8.18 18.46 -18.87
CA GLY A 97 8.45 18.60 -17.44
C GLY A 97 7.78 19.81 -16.81
N LEU A 98 6.65 20.25 -17.35
CA LEU A 98 5.89 21.36 -16.80
C LEU A 98 4.94 20.84 -15.71
N SER A 99 5.01 21.42 -14.52
CA SER A 99 4.05 21.14 -13.44
C SER A 99 2.74 21.90 -13.65
N ASP A 100 2.81 23.13 -14.16
CA ASP A 100 1.64 23.96 -14.51
C ASP A 100 1.93 24.73 -15.80
N PRO A 101 1.28 24.41 -16.93
CA PRO A 101 1.47 25.11 -18.20
C PRO A 101 0.62 26.36 -18.37
N ARG A 102 -0.29 26.72 -17.42
CA ARG A 102 -1.21 27.86 -17.54
C ARG A 102 -0.49 29.15 -17.80
N GLY A 103 -1.06 29.98 -18.67
CA GLY A 103 -0.51 31.29 -19.02
C GLY A 103 0.71 31.22 -19.95
N GLN A 104 1.19 30.04 -20.34
CA GLN A 104 2.29 29.87 -21.27
C GLN A 104 1.79 29.91 -22.72
N ILE A 105 2.64 30.43 -23.62
CA ILE A 105 2.35 30.52 -25.05
C ILE A 105 2.79 29.22 -25.73
N GLY A 106 1.88 28.61 -26.49
CA GLY A 106 2.15 27.39 -27.26
C GLY A 106 0.97 27.02 -28.15
N LYS A 107 1.16 25.98 -28.94
CA LYS A 107 0.18 25.48 -29.92
C LYS A 107 -0.39 24.13 -29.55
N LYS A 108 0.40 23.26 -28.93
CA LYS A 108 0.06 21.87 -28.63
C LYS A 108 0.36 21.57 -27.18
N LEU A 109 -0.67 21.21 -26.41
CA LEU A 109 -0.56 20.79 -25.01
C LEU A 109 -0.72 19.27 -24.94
N SER A 110 0.19 18.61 -24.24
CA SER A 110 0.12 17.18 -23.93
C SER A 110 0.22 16.96 -22.43
N VAL A 111 -0.35 15.86 -21.95
CA VAL A 111 -0.27 15.44 -20.55
C VAL A 111 0.01 13.95 -20.46
N ASP A 112 0.91 13.58 -19.54
CA ASP A 112 1.08 12.22 -19.07
C ASP A 112 0.32 12.07 -17.76
N MET A 113 -0.55 11.06 -17.66
CA MET A 113 -1.34 10.78 -16.45
C MET A 113 -1.05 9.39 -15.91
N HIS A 114 -1.05 9.28 -14.61
CA HIS A 114 -1.13 7.99 -13.92
C HIS A 114 -2.54 7.74 -13.42
N MET A 115 -3.08 6.57 -13.76
CA MET A 115 -4.38 6.11 -13.26
C MET A 115 -4.22 4.78 -12.54
N LEU A 116 -4.75 4.71 -11.32
CA LEU A 116 -4.82 3.50 -10.50
C LEU A 116 -6.26 3.02 -10.40
N THR A 117 -6.51 1.77 -10.75
CA THR A 117 -7.83 1.14 -10.63
C THR A 117 -7.77 0.00 -9.62
N VAL A 118 -8.91 -0.28 -9.00
CA VAL A 118 -9.11 -1.42 -8.09
C VAL A 118 -10.41 -2.13 -8.43
N LYS A 119 -10.60 -3.35 -7.93
CA LYS A 119 -11.89 -4.05 -8.05
C LYS A 119 -12.97 -3.29 -7.30
N GLU A 120 -14.07 -2.98 -7.98
CA GLU A 120 -15.26 -2.30 -7.43
C GLU A 120 -15.76 -2.96 -6.15
N LYS A 121 -15.81 -4.30 -6.13
CA LYS A 121 -16.24 -5.10 -4.98
C LYS A 121 -15.50 -4.73 -3.70
N THR A 122 -14.20 -4.43 -3.76
CA THR A 122 -13.40 -4.10 -2.57
C THR A 122 -13.86 -2.80 -1.92
N ILE A 123 -14.18 -1.79 -2.74
CA ILE A 123 -14.72 -0.50 -2.26
C ILE A 123 -16.13 -0.69 -1.70
N HIS A 124 -16.98 -1.44 -2.40
CA HIS A 124 -18.36 -1.71 -1.98
C HIS A 124 -18.42 -2.49 -0.66
N ASP A 125 -17.64 -3.55 -0.50
CA ASP A 125 -17.58 -4.34 0.74
C ASP A 125 -17.14 -3.47 1.91
N LEU A 126 -16.15 -2.60 1.72
CA LEU A 126 -15.67 -1.68 2.76
C LEU A 126 -16.75 -0.64 3.12
N ALA A 127 -17.35 0.00 2.12
CA ALA A 127 -18.40 0.98 2.33
C ALA A 127 -19.61 0.36 3.07
N TYR A 128 -19.95 -0.88 2.73
CA TYR A 128 -21.00 -1.62 3.42
C TYR A 128 -20.65 -1.88 4.90
N CYS A 129 -19.44 -2.33 5.21
CA CYS A 129 -18.99 -2.53 6.60
C CYS A 129 -19.00 -1.21 7.39
N LEU A 130 -18.52 -0.11 6.81
CA LEU A 130 -18.51 1.20 7.45
C LEU A 130 -19.93 1.69 7.75
N LYS A 131 -20.85 1.57 6.79
CA LYS A 131 -22.25 1.93 6.99
C LYS A 131 -22.90 1.14 8.13
N ARG A 132 -22.57 -0.15 8.29
CA ARG A 132 -23.05 -0.96 9.42
C ARG A 132 -22.42 -0.58 10.76
N CYS A 133 -21.33 0.19 10.72
CA CYS A 133 -20.70 0.78 11.91
C CYS A 133 -21.14 2.24 12.15
N ASP A 134 -22.19 2.72 11.47
CA ASP A 134 -22.70 4.08 11.54
C ASP A 134 -21.64 5.13 11.11
N LEU A 135 -20.82 4.76 10.13
CA LEU A 135 -19.80 5.61 9.54
C LEU A 135 -20.09 5.88 8.07
N GLU A 136 -19.79 7.09 7.61
CA GLU A 136 -19.86 7.50 6.23
C GLU A 136 -18.46 7.49 5.60
N LEU A 137 -18.33 6.88 4.42
CA LEU A 137 -17.08 6.84 3.67
C LEU A 137 -16.92 8.15 2.91
N ALA A 138 -16.07 9.05 3.42
CA ALA A 138 -15.80 10.34 2.80
C ALA A 138 -14.80 10.25 1.64
N GLY A 139 -13.97 9.21 1.61
CA GLY A 139 -13.03 8.98 0.53
C GLY A 139 -12.27 7.66 0.70
N VAL A 140 -11.68 7.19 -0.40
CA VAL A 140 -10.83 6.00 -0.44
C VAL A 140 -9.49 6.37 -1.04
N ALA A 141 -8.41 5.88 -0.43
CA ALA A 141 -7.06 6.02 -0.96
C ALA A 141 -6.38 4.65 -1.06
N SER A 142 -5.40 4.52 -1.94
CA SER A 142 -4.49 3.38 -1.92
C SER A 142 -3.61 3.44 -0.68
N ALA A 143 -3.42 2.32 0.01
CA ALA A 143 -2.50 2.24 1.14
C ALA A 143 -1.07 2.55 0.71
N SER A 144 -0.64 2.09 -0.48
CA SER A 144 0.67 2.42 -1.04
C SER A 144 0.88 3.93 -1.21
N TYR A 145 -0.13 4.65 -1.71
CA TYR A 145 -0.08 6.10 -1.85
C TYR A 145 0.00 6.81 -0.50
N ALA A 146 -0.84 6.43 0.44
CA ALA A 146 -0.89 7.03 1.77
C ALA A 146 0.42 6.79 2.55
N SER A 147 0.97 5.57 2.50
CA SER A 147 2.25 5.22 3.12
C SER A 147 3.41 6.02 2.53
N ALA A 148 3.46 6.16 1.20
CA ALA A 148 4.49 6.94 0.54
C ALA A 148 4.39 8.44 0.88
N LEU A 149 3.18 9.01 0.91
CA LEU A 149 2.99 10.41 1.29
C LEU A 149 3.45 10.72 2.71
N SER A 150 3.26 9.77 3.63
CA SER A 150 3.63 9.95 5.04
C SER A 150 5.11 9.69 5.34
N SER A 151 5.79 8.90 4.51
CA SER A 151 7.15 8.43 4.75
C SER A 151 8.21 9.17 3.95
N LEU A 152 7.91 9.47 2.67
CA LEU A 152 8.86 10.12 1.77
C LEU A 152 8.90 11.63 1.99
N VAL A 153 10.12 12.19 2.04
CA VAL A 153 10.32 13.65 2.01
C VAL A 153 10.18 14.20 0.58
N GLU A 154 10.04 15.53 0.45
CA GLU A 154 9.79 16.16 -0.86
C GLU A 154 10.91 15.90 -1.88
N ASP A 155 12.17 15.90 -1.43
CA ASP A 155 13.32 15.66 -2.30
C ASP A 155 13.34 14.22 -2.84
N GLU A 156 12.95 13.24 -2.02
CA GLU A 156 12.83 11.84 -2.45
C GLU A 156 11.71 11.68 -3.49
N LYS A 157 10.56 12.31 -3.28
CA LYS A 157 9.46 12.32 -4.26
C LYS A 157 9.84 13.01 -5.56
N GLU A 158 10.66 14.05 -5.51
CA GLU A 158 11.14 14.77 -6.70
C GLU A 158 12.15 13.94 -7.50
N LEU A 159 13.17 13.39 -6.82
CA LEU A 159 14.28 12.67 -7.44
C LEU A 159 13.91 11.27 -7.92
N GLY A 160 12.91 10.68 -7.31
CA GLY A 160 12.45 9.32 -7.56
C GLY A 160 12.74 8.40 -6.39
N ALA A 161 11.68 7.80 -5.85
CA ALA A 161 11.79 6.85 -4.74
C ALA A 161 10.71 5.76 -4.85
N ALA A 162 11.08 4.54 -4.44
CA ALA A 162 10.14 3.45 -4.22
C ALA A 162 9.83 3.37 -2.72
N CYS A 163 8.55 3.39 -2.36
CA CYS A 163 8.07 3.14 -1.01
C CYS A 163 7.52 1.72 -0.94
N ILE A 164 8.06 0.92 -0.02
CA ILE A 164 7.63 -0.45 0.24
C ILE A 164 6.98 -0.48 1.62
N ASP A 165 5.68 -0.75 1.67
CA ASP A 165 4.89 -0.87 2.90
C ASP A 165 4.66 -2.36 3.20
N LEU A 166 5.43 -2.90 4.13
CA LEU A 166 5.38 -4.31 4.56
C LEU A 166 4.27 -4.49 5.60
N GLY A 167 3.06 -4.74 5.13
CA GLY A 167 1.90 -5.01 5.97
C GLY A 167 1.84 -6.44 6.50
N GLY A 168 0.80 -6.75 7.27
CA GLY A 168 0.58 -8.10 7.81
C GLY A 168 0.16 -9.12 6.75
N GLY A 169 -0.77 -8.76 5.86
CA GLY A 169 -1.33 -9.66 4.83
C GLY A 169 -0.84 -9.38 3.42
N SER A 170 -0.28 -8.21 3.18
CA SER A 170 0.17 -7.77 1.85
C SER A 170 1.36 -6.82 1.99
N THR A 171 2.13 -6.71 0.92
CA THR A 171 3.17 -5.69 0.74
C THR A 171 2.73 -4.74 -0.35
N ASN A 172 2.66 -3.45 -0.03
CA ASN A 172 2.25 -2.43 -0.97
C ASN A 172 3.48 -1.68 -1.50
N LEU A 173 3.49 -1.45 -2.81
CA LEU A 173 4.56 -0.77 -3.50
C LEU A 173 4.02 0.50 -4.15
N ALA A 174 4.71 1.62 -3.99
CA ALA A 174 4.46 2.86 -4.72
C ALA A 174 5.77 3.45 -5.20
N ILE A 175 5.78 3.95 -6.46
CA ILE A 175 6.92 4.68 -7.01
C ILE A 175 6.50 6.12 -7.25
N PHE A 176 7.29 7.02 -6.73
CA PHE A 176 7.17 8.45 -6.93
C PHE A 176 8.29 8.96 -7.82
N TRP A 177 7.97 9.89 -8.69
CA TRP A 177 8.90 10.63 -9.53
C TRP A 177 8.33 12.01 -9.85
N LYS A 178 9.15 13.04 -9.76
CA LYS A 178 8.72 14.44 -9.94
C LYS A 178 7.50 14.80 -9.09
N LYS A 179 7.45 14.34 -7.83
CA LYS A 179 6.38 14.52 -6.83
C LYS A 179 5.08 13.78 -7.10
N HIS A 180 4.98 13.01 -8.17
CA HIS A 180 3.79 12.28 -8.55
C HIS A 180 3.98 10.77 -8.40
N MET A 181 2.94 10.08 -7.95
CA MET A 181 2.93 8.62 -8.00
C MET A 181 2.79 8.19 -9.48
N ILE A 182 3.74 7.39 -9.94
CA ILE A 182 3.78 6.89 -11.33
C ILE A 182 3.49 5.39 -11.42
N PHE A 183 3.53 4.68 -10.31
CA PHE A 183 3.24 3.26 -10.23
C PHE A 183 2.77 2.88 -8.83
N ALA A 184 1.85 1.93 -8.73
CA ALA A 184 1.47 1.28 -7.48
C ALA A 184 1.01 -0.15 -7.73
N GLU A 185 1.40 -1.04 -6.83
CA GLU A 185 1.04 -2.45 -6.86
C GLU A 185 0.87 -2.99 -5.44
N THR A 186 0.18 -4.13 -5.32
CA THR A 186 0.05 -4.87 -4.06
C THR A 186 0.42 -6.33 -4.28
N ILE A 187 1.44 -6.75 -3.58
CA ILE A 187 1.92 -8.14 -3.52
C ILE A 187 1.16 -8.83 -2.39
N LYS A 188 0.58 -10.00 -2.67
CA LYS A 188 -0.24 -10.77 -1.72
C LYS A 188 0.62 -11.58 -0.74
N MET A 189 1.66 -10.96 -0.22
CA MET A 189 2.56 -11.51 0.78
C MET A 189 2.85 -10.44 1.83
N GLY A 190 2.96 -10.84 3.09
CA GLY A 190 3.23 -9.92 4.19
C GLY A 190 3.72 -10.64 5.43
N GLY A 191 3.94 -9.89 6.51
CA GLY A 191 4.51 -10.38 7.77
C GLY A 191 3.73 -11.51 8.45
N GLY A 192 2.47 -11.71 8.09
CA GLY A 192 1.65 -12.85 8.56
C GLY A 192 2.17 -14.19 8.06
N LEU A 193 2.77 -14.24 6.86
CA LEU A 193 3.43 -15.46 6.36
C LEU A 193 4.64 -15.82 7.21
N VAL A 194 5.44 -14.83 7.61
CA VAL A 194 6.57 -15.04 8.54
C VAL A 194 6.09 -15.62 9.87
N THR A 195 5.00 -15.08 10.42
CA THR A 195 4.39 -15.61 11.65
C THR A 195 3.95 -17.06 11.48
N ARG A 196 3.35 -17.38 10.33
CA ARG A 196 2.91 -18.74 10.00
C ARG A 196 4.09 -19.70 9.88
N ASP A 197 5.18 -19.28 9.25
CA ASP A 197 6.39 -20.10 9.12
C ASP A 197 7.03 -20.38 10.49
N ILE A 198 7.08 -19.40 11.39
CA ILE A 198 7.51 -19.59 12.78
C ILE A 198 6.59 -20.57 13.50
N SER A 199 5.27 -20.40 13.38
CA SER A 199 4.29 -21.28 14.01
C SER A 199 4.44 -22.74 13.57
N LEU A 200 4.62 -22.97 12.25
CA LEU A 200 4.81 -24.31 11.67
C LEU A 200 6.18 -24.88 12.04
N GLY A 201 7.25 -24.12 11.89
CA GLY A 201 8.62 -24.56 12.15
C GLY A 201 8.85 -24.92 13.60
N LEU A 202 8.25 -24.18 14.53
CA LEU A 202 8.38 -24.41 15.97
C LEU A 202 7.21 -25.23 16.55
N GLN A 203 6.14 -25.49 15.81
CA GLN A 203 4.92 -26.18 16.25
C GLN A 203 4.29 -25.49 17.47
N ILE A 204 4.09 -24.16 17.36
CA ILE A 204 3.52 -23.30 18.41
C ILE A 204 2.31 -22.54 17.87
N PRO A 205 1.41 -22.04 18.76
CA PRO A 205 0.28 -21.21 18.36
C PRO A 205 0.72 -19.94 17.63
N LEU A 206 -0.13 -19.46 16.68
CA LEU A 206 0.14 -18.23 15.91
C LEU A 206 0.36 -17.00 16.80
N SER A 207 -0.36 -16.89 17.90
CA SER A 207 -0.20 -15.80 18.89
C SER A 207 1.20 -15.78 19.52
N THR A 208 1.72 -16.98 19.87
CA THR A 208 3.09 -17.13 20.38
C THR A 208 4.13 -16.85 19.32
N ALA A 209 3.92 -17.34 18.08
CA ALA A 209 4.78 -17.05 16.93
C ALA A 209 4.85 -15.55 16.63
N GLU A 210 3.72 -14.83 16.67
CA GLU A 210 3.66 -13.38 16.48
C GLU A 210 4.46 -12.63 17.55
N ARG A 211 4.35 -13.06 18.83
CA ARG A 211 5.15 -12.47 19.91
C ARG A 211 6.65 -12.71 19.73
N LEU A 212 7.05 -13.91 19.30
CA LEU A 212 8.45 -14.21 18.98
C LEU A 212 8.96 -13.33 17.84
N LYS A 213 8.22 -13.24 16.75
CA LYS A 213 8.54 -12.38 15.60
C LYS A 213 8.74 -10.93 16.04
N THR A 214 7.81 -10.37 16.79
CA THR A 214 7.81 -8.93 17.14
C THR A 214 8.83 -8.56 18.20
N ARG A 215 9.16 -9.48 19.14
CA ARG A 215 10.10 -9.19 20.24
C ARG A 215 11.53 -9.59 19.94
N ASN A 216 11.73 -10.70 19.25
CA ASN A 216 13.03 -11.34 19.08
C ASN A 216 13.42 -11.54 17.64
N GLY A 217 12.50 -11.22 16.69
CA GLY A 217 12.73 -11.45 15.28
C GLY A 217 13.85 -10.60 14.69
N GLY A 218 14.46 -11.15 13.66
CA GLY A 218 15.48 -10.51 12.85
C GLY A 218 15.71 -11.33 11.59
N VAL A 219 16.38 -10.77 10.59
CA VAL A 219 16.73 -11.45 9.33
C VAL A 219 18.21 -11.37 9.02
N VAL A 220 18.95 -10.53 9.75
CA VAL A 220 20.38 -10.41 9.63
C VAL A 220 21.02 -11.15 10.80
N ALA A 221 21.73 -12.24 10.50
CA ALA A 221 22.45 -13.03 11.50
C ALA A 221 23.74 -12.31 11.92
N THR A 222 24.03 -12.36 13.21
CA THR A 222 25.31 -11.90 13.79
C THR A 222 26.02 -13.08 14.45
N GLY A 223 27.33 -12.98 14.68
CA GLY A 223 28.08 -14.05 15.32
C GLY A 223 27.73 -14.33 16.80
N LEU A 224 26.81 -13.57 17.37
CA LEU A 224 26.31 -13.74 18.74
C LEU A 224 24.98 -14.48 18.82
N ASP A 225 24.22 -14.56 17.71
CA ASP A 225 22.86 -15.09 17.69
C ASP A 225 22.78 -16.58 18.03
N ASP A 226 23.83 -17.35 17.77
CA ASP A 226 23.92 -18.77 18.16
C ASP A 226 23.95 -18.98 19.69
N ARG A 227 24.36 -17.96 20.44
CA ARG A 227 24.48 -18.00 21.90
C ARG A 227 23.31 -17.33 22.60
N GLU A 228 22.56 -16.52 21.88
CA GLU A 228 21.38 -15.84 22.39
C GLU A 228 20.19 -16.80 22.38
N MET A 229 19.74 -17.20 23.55
CA MET A 229 18.59 -18.10 23.71
C MET A 229 17.34 -17.31 23.97
N VAL A 230 16.27 -17.58 23.20
CA VAL A 230 14.96 -16.95 23.27
C VAL A 230 13.97 -17.95 23.88
N GLU A 231 13.24 -17.52 24.89
CA GLU A 231 12.20 -18.33 25.54
C GLU A 231 10.91 -18.34 24.71
N ILE A 232 10.40 -19.52 24.43
CA ILE A 232 9.08 -19.73 23.83
C ILE A 232 8.05 -19.75 24.97
N ALA A 233 7.45 -18.61 25.28
CA ALA A 233 6.47 -18.51 26.36
C ALA A 233 5.22 -19.36 26.06
N SER A 234 4.79 -20.18 27.01
CA SER A 234 3.51 -20.86 26.99
C SER A 234 2.36 -19.89 27.19
N GLU A 235 1.19 -20.15 26.58
CA GLU A 235 -0.04 -19.37 26.80
C GLU A 235 -0.78 -19.74 28.09
N THR A 236 -0.44 -20.90 28.68
CA THR A 236 -1.07 -21.39 29.93
C THR A 236 -0.14 -21.12 31.10
N GLU A 237 -0.63 -20.35 32.09
CA GLU A 237 0.07 -20.06 33.35
C GLU A 237 0.35 -21.34 34.17
N ASP A 238 -0.34 -22.45 33.90
CA ASP A 238 -0.26 -23.71 34.62
C ASP A 238 0.74 -24.73 34.05
N TRP A 239 1.58 -24.33 33.09
CA TRP A 239 2.57 -25.24 32.52
C TRP A 239 3.80 -25.35 33.44
N GLU A 240 3.84 -26.37 34.31
CA GLU A 240 5.04 -26.79 35.05
C GLU A 240 6.09 -27.54 34.21
N GLY A 241 6.02 -27.45 32.85
CA GLY A 241 6.94 -28.08 31.92
C GLY A 241 8.25 -27.31 31.75
N GLU A 242 9.25 -28.00 31.17
CA GLU A 242 10.53 -27.37 30.81
C GLU A 242 10.30 -26.17 29.87
N ARG A 243 10.92 -25.04 30.21
CA ARG A 243 10.92 -23.85 29.36
C ARG A 243 11.57 -24.19 28.02
N ARG A 244 10.79 -24.14 26.96
CA ARG A 244 11.30 -24.40 25.62
C ARG A 244 12.09 -23.20 25.16
N MET A 245 13.37 -23.42 24.86
CA MET A 245 14.28 -22.39 24.37
C MET A 245 14.63 -22.65 22.92
N ILE A 246 14.85 -21.61 22.14
CA ILE A 246 15.38 -21.66 20.76
C ILE A 246 16.55 -20.66 20.65
N SER A 247 17.55 -20.98 19.86
CA SER A 247 18.57 -19.97 19.55
C SER A 247 17.98 -18.88 18.65
N ARG A 248 18.46 -17.66 18.81
CA ARG A 248 18.08 -16.56 17.92
C ARG A 248 18.46 -16.85 16.47
N SER A 249 19.58 -17.54 16.24
CA SER A 249 20.02 -17.99 14.94
C SER A 249 18.99 -18.90 14.26
N ASP A 250 18.41 -19.88 14.98
CA ASP A 250 17.37 -20.76 14.45
C ASP A 250 16.09 -19.98 14.11
N LEU A 251 15.71 -19.02 14.95
CA LEU A 251 14.56 -18.15 14.68
C LEU A 251 14.79 -17.32 13.40
N ILE A 252 15.97 -16.74 13.25
CA ILE A 252 16.40 -16.02 12.03
C ILE A 252 16.36 -16.97 10.82
N GLY A 253 16.84 -18.20 10.97
CA GLY A 253 16.84 -19.22 9.93
C GLY A 253 15.43 -19.56 9.41
N ILE A 254 14.40 -19.47 10.27
CA ILE A 254 12.99 -19.65 9.87
C ILE A 254 12.46 -18.40 9.17
N MET A 255 12.77 -17.21 9.68
CA MET A 255 12.17 -15.95 9.22
C MET A 255 12.78 -15.45 7.90
N ARG A 256 14.09 -15.55 7.78
CA ARG A 256 14.88 -14.98 6.68
C ARG A 256 14.41 -15.42 5.29
N PRO A 257 14.21 -16.72 4.99
CA PRO A 257 13.80 -17.16 3.66
C PRO A 257 12.49 -16.51 3.20
N ARG A 258 11.53 -16.33 4.14
CA ARG A 258 10.25 -15.69 3.80
C ARG A 258 10.40 -14.20 3.52
N VAL A 259 11.24 -13.51 4.26
CA VAL A 259 11.49 -12.08 4.01
C VAL A 259 12.25 -11.90 2.69
N GLU A 260 13.22 -12.77 2.40
CA GLU A 260 13.93 -12.78 1.11
C GLU A 260 12.95 -13.00 -0.05
N GLU A 261 12.03 -13.96 0.06
CA GLU A 261 10.99 -14.21 -0.95
C GLU A 261 10.10 -12.97 -1.18
N ILE A 262 9.64 -12.30 -0.11
CA ILE A 262 8.86 -11.06 -0.24
C ILE A 262 9.65 -9.98 -0.99
N LEU A 263 10.93 -9.81 -0.68
CA LEU A 263 11.79 -8.82 -1.34
C LEU A 263 12.12 -9.18 -2.78
N GLU A 264 12.22 -10.48 -3.10
CA GLU A 264 12.38 -10.97 -4.47
C GLU A 264 11.13 -10.67 -5.32
N GLU A 265 9.93 -10.87 -4.77
CA GLU A 265 8.67 -10.50 -5.43
C GLU A 265 8.59 -8.99 -5.66
N VAL A 266 8.99 -8.17 -4.67
CA VAL A 266 9.08 -6.71 -4.85
C VAL A 266 10.02 -6.36 -5.99
N ARG A 267 11.20 -6.98 -6.05
CA ARG A 267 12.17 -6.75 -7.13
C ARG A 267 11.62 -7.18 -8.49
N SER A 268 10.95 -8.33 -8.56
CA SER A 268 10.32 -8.81 -9.79
C SER A 268 9.26 -7.83 -10.29
N SER A 269 8.38 -7.37 -9.38
CA SER A 269 7.35 -6.37 -9.69
C SER A 269 7.94 -5.07 -10.24
N LEU A 270 9.04 -4.56 -9.64
CA LEU A 270 9.74 -3.38 -10.13
C LEU A 270 10.32 -3.59 -11.51
N THR A 271 11.00 -4.72 -11.74
CA THR A 271 11.59 -5.08 -13.04
C THR A 271 10.53 -5.24 -14.13
N ASP A 272 9.41 -5.92 -13.82
CA ASP A 272 8.29 -6.14 -14.76
C ASP A 272 7.61 -4.82 -15.13
N ALA A 273 7.59 -3.86 -14.22
CA ALA A 273 7.09 -2.50 -14.46
C ALA A 273 8.12 -1.58 -15.16
N GLY A 274 9.34 -2.06 -15.44
CA GLY A 274 10.38 -1.31 -16.15
C GLY A 274 11.22 -0.39 -15.25
N PHE A 275 11.20 -0.61 -13.93
CA PHE A 275 12.06 0.10 -12.98
C PHE A 275 13.24 -0.79 -12.60
N GLU A 276 14.47 -0.31 -12.84
CA GLU A 276 15.73 -1.00 -12.48
C GLU A 276 16.40 -0.34 -11.25
#